data_572ef291bb790f59ef80e2dbeca69e75
#
_entry.id   572ef291bb790f59ef80e2dbeca69e75
#
_cell.length_a   1.000
_cell.length_b   1.000
_cell.length_c   1.000
_cell.angle_alpha   90.00
_cell.angle_beta   90.00
_cell.angle_gamma   90.00
#
_symmetry.space_group_name_H-M   'P 1'
#
loop_
_entity.id
_entity.type
_entity.pdbx_description
1 polymer ?
#
loop_
_entity_poly.entity_id
_entity_poly.type
_entity_poly.pdbx_seq_one_letter_code
_entity_poly.pdbx_strand_id
1 'polypeptide(L)'
;MSLFSFIRKKYHPLFHLRRLAAFRQLQRVIDPDVWIKDPSGGRGGMCVKLLRDLSLILPHDGKEAATRHRFDQLLREQKPEVFLDIGANVGIYSWHAKTLAGPVILMFEPDGVNARLLSRTIRANRFTGVFLIPCAVSASVGVAEFVVDHASGATGSLIATRAIDSLHSAYGMKDAVACPTICLDAYTDYCRSKMIALKIDVEGAEELVFQSGRRFFREVLPWMIVECFEPRQLDWLAELGYEIEPLDENGNFLLTPPSNPD
;
A
#
# COMPACT_ATOMS: atom_id res chain seq x y z
N MET A 1 25.16 -18.38 -5.17
CA MET A 1 23.94 -18.17 -5.97
C MET A 1 24.15 -16.92 -6.79
N SER A 2 23.98 -16.97 -8.13
CA SER A 2 24.21 -15.79 -8.96
C SER A 2 23.06 -14.78 -8.76
N LEU A 3 23.38 -13.47 -8.85
CA LEU A 3 22.41 -12.39 -8.83
C LEU A 3 21.24 -12.66 -9.81
N PHE A 4 21.53 -13.32 -10.92
CA PHE A 4 20.55 -13.72 -11.94
C PHE A 4 19.54 -14.77 -11.46
N SER A 5 19.95 -15.72 -10.61
CA SER A 5 19.03 -16.74 -10.05
C SER A 5 18.12 -16.15 -8.98
N PHE A 6 18.62 -15.17 -8.23
CA PHE A 6 17.84 -14.42 -7.22
C PHE A 6 16.75 -13.57 -7.88
N ILE A 7 17.10 -12.81 -8.94
CA ILE A 7 16.16 -11.96 -9.68
C ILE A 7 15.08 -12.80 -10.38
N ARG A 8 15.43 -13.98 -10.91
CA ARG A 8 14.49 -14.87 -11.61
C ARG A 8 13.43 -15.49 -10.68
N LYS A 9 13.75 -15.66 -9.38
CA LYS A 9 12.80 -16.12 -8.37
C LYS A 9 11.83 -15.03 -7.88
N LYS A 10 12.21 -13.77 -8.02
CA LYS A 10 11.51 -12.62 -7.43
C LYS A 10 10.41 -12.02 -8.34
N TYR A 11 10.60 -12.03 -9.67
CA TYR A 11 9.69 -11.40 -10.63
C TYR A 11 9.47 -12.27 -11.86
N HIS A 12 8.27 -12.19 -12.44
CA HIS A 12 7.99 -12.82 -13.73
C HIS A 12 9.01 -12.35 -14.80
N PRO A 13 9.51 -13.23 -15.69
CA PRO A 13 10.53 -12.86 -16.70
C PRO A 13 10.16 -11.63 -17.55
N LEU A 14 8.87 -11.44 -17.87
CA LEU A 14 8.39 -10.28 -18.63
C LEU A 14 8.54 -8.95 -17.87
N PHE A 15 8.68 -8.97 -16.54
CA PHE A 15 9.00 -7.78 -15.77
C PHE A 15 10.33 -7.15 -16.20
N HIS A 16 11.27 -7.95 -16.69
CA HIS A 16 12.58 -7.48 -17.16
C HIS A 16 12.51 -6.74 -18.51
N LEU A 17 11.39 -6.80 -19.25
CA LEU A 17 11.21 -5.99 -20.46
C LEU A 17 11.35 -4.48 -20.19
N ARG A 18 11.05 -4.04 -18.95
CA ARG A 18 11.26 -2.64 -18.52
C ARG A 18 12.71 -2.17 -18.62
N ARG A 19 13.69 -3.09 -18.72
CA ARG A 19 15.10 -2.76 -18.97
C ARG A 19 15.34 -2.27 -20.40
N LEU A 20 14.47 -2.63 -21.33
CA LEU A 20 14.58 -2.23 -22.74
C LEU A 20 14.05 -0.82 -22.91
N ALA A 21 14.86 0.06 -23.52
CA ALA A 21 14.45 1.44 -23.79
C ALA A 21 13.19 1.51 -24.67
N ALA A 22 13.09 0.62 -25.66
CA ALA A 22 11.92 0.51 -26.54
C ALA A 22 10.63 0.17 -25.77
N PHE A 23 10.70 -0.72 -24.76
CA PHE A 23 9.55 -1.05 -23.91
C PHE A 23 9.13 0.14 -23.06
N ARG A 24 10.07 0.87 -22.47
CA ARG A 24 9.77 2.08 -21.69
C ARG A 24 9.14 3.18 -22.57
N GLN A 25 9.64 3.33 -23.80
CA GLN A 25 9.05 4.27 -24.76
C GLN A 25 7.62 3.85 -25.11
N LEU A 26 7.39 2.57 -25.36
CA LEU A 26 6.04 2.02 -25.60
C LEU A 26 5.12 2.29 -24.40
N GLN A 27 5.56 2.01 -23.19
CA GLN A 27 4.81 2.24 -21.97
C GLN A 27 4.40 3.72 -21.77
N ARG A 28 5.28 4.66 -22.13
CA ARG A 28 4.97 6.10 -22.09
C ARG A 28 3.90 6.53 -23.07
N VAL A 29 3.84 5.87 -24.23
CA VAL A 29 2.94 6.25 -25.33
C VAL A 29 1.65 5.44 -25.28
N ILE A 30 1.74 4.13 -25.00
CA ILE A 30 0.62 3.20 -25.06
C ILE A 30 0.65 2.31 -23.82
N ASP A 31 -0.05 2.70 -22.78
CA ASP A 31 -0.31 1.88 -21.62
C ASP A 31 -1.80 1.94 -21.23
N PRO A 32 -2.65 1.16 -21.94
CA PRO A 32 -4.09 1.23 -21.74
C PRO A 32 -4.51 0.70 -20.38
N ASP A 33 -5.64 1.22 -19.88
CA ASP A 33 -6.33 0.67 -18.74
C ASP A 33 -7.00 -0.64 -19.14
N VAL A 34 -6.75 -1.69 -18.38
CA VAL A 34 -7.34 -3.02 -18.58
C VAL A 34 -8.04 -3.48 -17.30
N TRP A 35 -8.97 -4.40 -17.46
CA TRP A 35 -9.65 -5.04 -16.34
C TRP A 35 -9.09 -6.43 -16.13
N ILE A 36 -8.68 -6.71 -14.91
CA ILE A 36 -8.26 -8.04 -14.49
C ILE A 36 -9.21 -8.58 -13.42
N LYS A 37 -9.23 -9.90 -13.25
CA LYS A 37 -9.89 -10.51 -12.09
C LYS A 37 -9.12 -10.08 -10.84
N ASP A 38 -9.85 -9.75 -9.79
CA ASP A 38 -9.25 -9.40 -8.51
C ASP A 38 -8.33 -10.53 -8.02
N PRO A 39 -7.01 -10.30 -7.88
CA PRO A 39 -6.07 -11.33 -7.44
C PRO A 39 -6.33 -11.82 -6.01
N SER A 40 -7.05 -11.04 -5.21
CA SER A 40 -7.46 -11.40 -3.85
C SER A 40 -8.63 -12.39 -3.80
N GLY A 41 -9.18 -12.78 -4.95
CA GLY A 41 -10.32 -13.71 -5.04
C GLY A 41 -11.69 -13.05 -4.95
N GLY A 42 -11.75 -11.72 -4.93
CA GLY A 42 -13.01 -10.95 -4.99
C GLY A 42 -13.81 -11.24 -6.26
N ARG A 43 -15.12 -11.00 -6.20
CA ARG A 43 -16.03 -11.25 -7.33
C ARG A 43 -15.99 -10.16 -8.40
N GLY A 44 -15.35 -9.03 -8.10
CA GLY A 44 -15.24 -7.88 -8.98
C GLY A 44 -14.00 -7.90 -9.87
N GLY A 45 -13.99 -7.03 -10.87
CA GLY A 45 -12.80 -6.74 -11.65
C GLY A 45 -12.02 -5.57 -11.03
N MET A 46 -10.72 -5.54 -11.26
CA MET A 46 -9.83 -4.45 -10.86
C MET A 46 -9.28 -3.77 -12.12
N CYS A 47 -9.33 -2.45 -12.16
CA CYS A 47 -8.78 -1.64 -13.25
C CYS A 47 -7.29 -1.38 -13.00
N VAL A 48 -6.44 -1.74 -13.95
CA VAL A 48 -4.98 -1.60 -13.86
C VAL A 48 -4.40 -1.12 -15.19
N LYS A 49 -3.15 -0.73 -15.20
CA LYS A 49 -2.39 -0.45 -16.41
C LYS A 49 -1.82 -1.74 -17.00
N LEU A 50 -1.94 -1.92 -18.32
CA LEU A 50 -1.49 -3.16 -18.98
C LEU A 50 0.03 -3.40 -18.82
N LEU A 51 0.84 -2.40 -19.09
CA LEU A 51 2.30 -2.56 -19.10
C LEU A 51 2.94 -2.18 -17.75
N ARG A 52 2.38 -1.18 -17.06
CA ARG A 52 2.87 -0.73 -15.76
C ARG A 52 2.63 -1.81 -14.69
N ASP A 53 1.45 -2.38 -14.66
CA ASP A 53 1.02 -3.29 -13.58
C ASP A 53 1.17 -4.77 -13.98
N LEU A 54 2.14 -5.10 -14.84
CA LEU A 54 2.40 -6.47 -15.33
C LEU A 54 2.59 -7.50 -14.21
N SER A 55 3.11 -7.10 -13.06
CA SER A 55 3.30 -7.99 -11.90
C SER A 55 1.97 -8.47 -11.30
N LEU A 56 0.89 -7.70 -11.49
CA LEU A 56 -0.47 -8.05 -11.06
C LEU A 56 -1.20 -8.88 -12.11
N ILE A 57 -0.94 -8.62 -13.39
CA ILE A 57 -1.52 -9.34 -14.52
C ILE A 57 -0.90 -10.74 -14.65
N LEU A 58 0.40 -10.84 -14.41
CA LEU A 58 1.19 -12.05 -14.45
C LEU A 58 1.75 -12.34 -13.05
N PRO A 59 0.93 -12.82 -12.12
CA PRO A 59 1.36 -13.09 -10.77
C PRO A 59 2.49 -14.10 -10.77
N HIS A 60 3.49 -13.84 -9.96
CA HIS A 60 4.60 -14.72 -9.71
C HIS A 60 4.56 -15.18 -8.25
N ASP A 61 4.68 -16.50 -8.04
CA ASP A 61 4.42 -17.09 -6.74
C ASP A 61 5.26 -16.48 -5.60
N GLY A 62 4.59 -16.12 -4.54
CA GLY A 62 5.08 -16.30 -3.19
C GLY A 62 5.63 -15.11 -2.43
N LYS A 63 5.79 -13.90 -2.98
CA LYS A 63 6.46 -12.83 -2.23
C LYS A 63 5.71 -12.31 -1.01
N GLU A 64 4.40 -12.18 -1.13
CA GLU A 64 3.53 -11.68 -0.08
C GLU A 64 2.53 -12.72 0.42
N ALA A 65 2.76 -14.00 0.12
CA ALA A 65 1.81 -15.05 0.49
C ALA A 65 1.62 -15.14 2.00
N ALA A 66 2.70 -15.03 2.77
CA ALA A 66 2.66 -15.05 4.23
C ALA A 66 1.95 -13.81 4.77
N THR A 67 2.32 -12.63 4.29
CA THR A 67 1.71 -11.35 4.67
C THR A 67 0.21 -11.33 4.34
N ARG A 68 -0.19 -11.76 3.14
CA ARG A 68 -1.60 -11.87 2.76
C ARG A 68 -2.36 -12.89 3.60
N HIS A 69 -1.77 -14.04 3.88
CA HIS A 69 -2.39 -15.04 4.75
C HIS A 69 -2.65 -14.49 6.16
N ARG A 70 -1.67 -13.79 6.73
CA ARG A 70 -1.84 -13.13 8.04
C ARG A 70 -2.87 -12.00 7.99
N PHE A 71 -2.92 -11.24 6.93
CA PHE A 71 -3.95 -10.23 6.72
C PHE A 71 -5.36 -10.83 6.67
N ASP A 72 -5.54 -11.93 5.92
CA ASP A 72 -6.80 -12.66 5.87
C ASP A 72 -7.23 -13.18 7.24
N GLN A 73 -6.29 -13.72 7.99
CA GLN A 73 -6.53 -14.20 9.35
C GLN A 73 -6.97 -13.05 10.26
N LEU A 74 -6.25 -11.92 10.24
CA LEU A 74 -6.61 -10.72 10.96
C LEU A 74 -8.04 -10.27 10.63
N LEU A 75 -8.39 -10.17 9.35
CA LEU A 75 -9.73 -9.73 8.94
C LEU A 75 -10.83 -10.66 9.45
N ARG A 76 -10.61 -11.99 9.43
CA ARG A 76 -11.60 -12.98 9.88
C ARG A 76 -11.76 -13.01 11.39
N GLU A 77 -10.66 -12.88 12.13
CA GLU A 77 -10.63 -12.94 13.58
C GLU A 77 -11.13 -11.64 14.21
N GLN A 78 -10.60 -10.51 13.74
CA GLN A 78 -10.90 -9.20 14.34
C GLN A 78 -12.13 -8.52 13.78
N LYS A 79 -12.57 -8.87 12.54
CA LYS A 79 -13.75 -8.31 11.86
C LYS A 79 -13.81 -6.79 11.96
N PRO A 80 -12.80 -6.08 11.45
CA PRO A 80 -12.72 -4.64 11.62
C PRO A 80 -13.96 -3.94 11.04
N GLU A 81 -14.43 -2.91 11.74
CA GLU A 81 -15.49 -2.02 11.27
C GLU A 81 -14.99 -1.02 10.26
N VAL A 82 -13.72 -0.61 10.40
CA VAL A 82 -13.04 0.30 9.47
C VAL A 82 -11.66 -0.26 9.12
N PHE A 83 -11.32 -0.21 7.85
CA PHE A 83 -10.00 -0.51 7.34
C PHE A 83 -9.39 0.74 6.69
N LEU A 84 -8.21 1.14 7.16
CA LEU A 84 -7.44 2.21 6.55
C LEU A 84 -6.30 1.60 5.72
N ASP A 85 -6.25 1.99 4.44
CA ASP A 85 -5.24 1.53 3.48
C ASP A 85 -4.36 2.73 3.11
N ILE A 86 -3.19 2.85 3.74
CA ILE A 86 -2.26 3.97 3.56
C ILE A 86 -1.19 3.54 2.56
N GLY A 87 -1.21 4.17 1.38
CA GLY A 87 -0.48 3.72 0.20
C GLY A 87 -1.26 2.63 -0.54
N ALA A 88 -2.55 2.91 -0.82
CA ALA A 88 -3.46 1.89 -1.36
C ALA A 88 -3.06 1.36 -2.74
N ASN A 89 -2.25 2.08 -3.51
CA ASN A 89 -1.83 1.71 -4.85
C ASN A 89 -3.03 1.40 -5.77
N VAL A 90 -3.19 0.17 -6.24
CA VAL A 90 -4.37 -0.27 -7.01
C VAL A 90 -5.42 -0.97 -6.15
N GLY A 91 -5.23 -1.00 -4.82
CA GLY A 91 -6.23 -1.37 -3.83
C GLY A 91 -6.33 -2.85 -3.49
N ILE A 92 -5.30 -3.66 -3.72
CA ILE A 92 -5.36 -5.12 -3.48
C ILE A 92 -5.82 -5.44 -2.06
N TYR A 93 -5.23 -4.82 -1.04
CA TYR A 93 -5.60 -5.04 0.36
C TYR A 93 -7.02 -4.54 0.66
N SER A 94 -7.39 -3.39 0.11
CA SER A 94 -8.74 -2.84 0.24
C SER A 94 -9.82 -3.73 -0.37
N TRP A 95 -9.60 -4.28 -1.58
CA TRP A 95 -10.56 -5.18 -2.20
C TRP A 95 -10.69 -6.49 -1.44
N HIS A 96 -9.58 -6.98 -0.91
CA HIS A 96 -9.56 -8.17 -0.06
C HIS A 96 -10.33 -7.94 1.24
N ALA A 97 -10.07 -6.85 1.96
CA ALA A 97 -10.82 -6.47 3.15
C ALA A 97 -12.32 -6.34 2.87
N LYS A 98 -12.67 -5.70 1.73
CA LYS A 98 -14.08 -5.54 1.34
C LYS A 98 -14.79 -6.87 1.11
N THR A 99 -14.10 -7.82 0.50
CA THR A 99 -14.66 -9.13 0.19
C THR A 99 -14.78 -10.03 1.41
N LEU A 100 -13.78 -10.03 2.32
CA LEU A 100 -13.72 -10.95 3.46
C LEU A 100 -14.49 -10.48 4.69
N ALA A 101 -14.43 -9.19 5.01
CA ALA A 101 -14.98 -8.66 6.25
C ALA A 101 -16.01 -7.54 6.02
N GLY A 102 -15.99 -6.88 4.86
CA GLY A 102 -16.94 -5.85 4.48
C GLY A 102 -16.86 -4.53 5.24
N PRO A 103 -15.69 -4.11 5.78
CA PRO A 103 -15.58 -2.89 6.56
C PRO A 103 -15.91 -1.63 5.74
N VAL A 104 -16.05 -0.50 6.43
CA VAL A 104 -15.83 0.81 5.79
C VAL A 104 -14.36 0.92 5.45
N ILE A 105 -14.02 1.36 4.24
CA ILE A 105 -12.64 1.45 3.76
C ILE A 105 -12.29 2.91 3.48
N LEU A 106 -11.16 3.36 4.04
CA LEU A 106 -10.54 4.65 3.76
C LEU A 106 -9.21 4.39 3.06
N MET A 107 -9.14 4.73 1.77
CA MET A 107 -7.96 4.51 0.93
C MET A 107 -7.21 5.82 0.74
N PHE A 108 -5.95 5.88 1.14
CA PHE A 108 -5.07 7.02 0.93
C PHE A 108 -4.08 6.69 -0.19
N GLU A 109 -4.17 7.41 -1.30
CA GLU A 109 -3.33 7.15 -2.48
C GLU A 109 -2.94 8.47 -3.17
N PRO A 110 -1.68 8.89 -3.08
CA PRO A 110 -1.21 10.15 -3.65
C PRO A 110 -0.99 10.12 -5.17
N ASP A 111 -0.68 8.95 -5.77
CA ASP A 111 -0.45 8.85 -7.21
C ASP A 111 -1.78 9.05 -7.97
N GLY A 112 -1.84 10.11 -8.78
CA GLY A 112 -3.06 10.45 -9.54
C GLY A 112 -3.50 9.36 -10.53
N VAL A 113 -2.58 8.56 -11.06
CA VAL A 113 -2.91 7.42 -11.94
C VAL A 113 -3.55 6.31 -11.13
N ASN A 114 -2.95 5.94 -9.99
CA ASN A 114 -3.51 4.94 -9.08
C ASN A 114 -4.88 5.38 -8.56
N ALA A 115 -4.99 6.62 -8.07
CA ALA A 115 -6.26 7.18 -7.60
C ALA A 115 -7.37 7.11 -8.66
N ARG A 116 -7.05 7.38 -9.93
CA ARG A 116 -7.98 7.24 -11.04
C ARG A 116 -8.40 5.78 -11.26
N LEU A 117 -7.46 4.83 -11.21
CA LEU A 117 -7.74 3.39 -11.36
C LEU A 117 -8.61 2.87 -10.22
N LEU A 118 -8.32 3.28 -8.98
CA LEU A 118 -9.12 3.00 -7.79
C LEU A 118 -10.55 3.52 -7.94
N SER A 119 -10.71 4.77 -8.35
CA SER A 119 -12.03 5.38 -8.59
C SER A 119 -12.85 4.63 -9.64
N ARG A 120 -12.20 4.15 -10.71
CA ARG A 120 -12.84 3.32 -11.73
C ARG A 120 -13.28 1.97 -11.17
N THR A 121 -12.42 1.33 -10.38
CA THR A 121 -12.70 0.03 -9.73
C THR A 121 -13.88 0.15 -8.77
N ILE A 122 -13.90 1.18 -7.91
CA ILE A 122 -15.00 1.45 -6.96
C ILE A 122 -16.32 1.58 -7.70
N ARG A 123 -16.37 2.42 -8.75
CA ARG A 123 -17.61 2.67 -9.51
C ARG A 123 -18.12 1.43 -10.25
N ALA A 124 -17.23 0.69 -10.92
CA ALA A 124 -17.62 -0.48 -11.70
C ALA A 124 -18.16 -1.62 -10.84
N ASN A 125 -17.57 -1.80 -9.64
CA ASN A 125 -18.02 -2.81 -8.68
C ASN A 125 -19.19 -2.32 -7.78
N ARG A 126 -19.58 -1.05 -7.90
CA ARG A 126 -20.61 -0.42 -7.06
C ARG A 126 -20.33 -0.59 -5.57
N PHE A 127 -19.08 -0.50 -5.17
CA PHE A 127 -18.70 -0.64 -3.76
C PHE A 127 -19.26 0.52 -2.94
N THR A 128 -19.97 0.17 -1.88
CA THR A 128 -20.48 1.10 -0.87
C THR A 128 -19.57 1.10 0.36
N GLY A 129 -19.45 2.24 1.06
CA GLY A 129 -18.57 2.37 2.22
C GLY A 129 -17.07 2.27 1.87
N VAL A 130 -16.70 2.62 0.64
CA VAL A 130 -15.30 2.72 0.19
C VAL A 130 -15.03 4.16 -0.23
N PHE A 131 -14.09 4.80 0.42
CA PHE A 131 -13.76 6.21 0.24
C PHE A 131 -12.30 6.35 -0.19
N LEU A 132 -12.09 6.91 -1.38
CA LEU A 132 -10.78 7.25 -1.89
C LEU A 132 -10.43 8.68 -1.47
N ILE A 133 -9.29 8.84 -0.86
CA ILE A 133 -8.72 10.10 -0.39
C ILE A 133 -7.39 10.30 -1.16
N PRO A 134 -7.40 11.09 -2.25
CA PRO A 134 -6.23 11.23 -3.14
C PRO A 134 -5.18 12.17 -2.51
N CYS A 135 -4.55 11.73 -1.44
CA CYS A 135 -3.49 12.45 -0.74
C CYS A 135 -2.53 11.47 -0.07
N ALA A 136 -1.36 11.96 0.32
CA ALA A 136 -0.44 11.23 1.17
C ALA A 136 -0.74 11.47 2.65
N VAL A 137 -0.53 10.45 3.48
CA VAL A 137 -0.48 10.61 4.93
C VAL A 137 0.94 11.04 5.32
N SER A 138 1.06 12.16 6.03
CA SER A 138 2.34 12.79 6.34
C SER A 138 2.29 13.55 7.66
N ALA A 139 3.45 13.87 8.23
CA ALA A 139 3.59 14.56 9.51
C ALA A 139 2.88 15.91 9.62
N SER A 140 2.51 16.53 8.50
CA SER A 140 1.80 17.81 8.47
C SER A 140 0.75 17.86 7.37
N VAL A 141 -0.32 18.62 7.62
CA VAL A 141 -1.33 18.95 6.61
C VAL A 141 -0.78 20.03 5.69
N GLY A 142 -0.90 19.84 4.38
CA GLY A 142 -0.39 20.80 3.41
C GLY A 142 -0.20 20.22 2.02
N VAL A 143 0.93 20.55 1.42
CA VAL A 143 1.38 20.05 0.11
C VAL A 143 2.83 19.63 0.24
N ALA A 144 3.16 18.44 -0.26
CA ALA A 144 4.52 17.93 -0.32
C ALA A 144 4.90 17.51 -1.74
N GLU A 145 6.19 17.34 -1.98
CA GLU A 145 6.69 16.71 -3.20
C GLU A 145 6.52 15.19 -3.09
N PHE A 146 5.89 14.59 -4.07
CA PHE A 146 5.73 13.14 -4.21
C PHE A 146 6.42 12.67 -5.49
N VAL A 147 7.31 11.72 -5.37
CA VAL A 147 7.98 11.12 -6.52
C VAL A 147 7.15 9.96 -7.05
N VAL A 148 6.60 10.14 -8.25
CA VAL A 148 5.80 9.13 -8.95
C VAL A 148 6.70 8.12 -9.65
N ASP A 149 6.42 6.84 -9.51
CA ASP A 149 7.05 5.78 -10.30
C ASP A 149 6.17 5.37 -11.48
N HIS A 150 6.47 5.89 -12.65
CA HIS A 150 5.75 5.55 -13.88
C HIS A 150 6.11 4.15 -14.42
N ALA A 151 7.18 3.53 -13.94
CA ALA A 151 7.62 2.23 -14.43
C ALA A 151 6.79 1.07 -13.85
N SER A 152 6.43 1.16 -12.57
CA SER A 152 5.67 0.11 -11.89
C SER A 152 4.42 0.62 -11.18
N GLY A 153 4.33 1.92 -10.91
CA GLY A 153 3.27 2.52 -10.12
C GLY A 153 3.26 2.08 -8.65
N ALA A 154 4.29 1.35 -8.22
CA ALA A 154 4.33 0.71 -6.91
C ALA A 154 5.32 1.36 -5.93
N THR A 155 6.35 2.05 -6.42
CA THR A 155 7.44 2.58 -5.59
C THR A 155 7.46 4.12 -5.55
N GLY A 156 6.30 4.76 -5.58
CA GLY A 156 6.17 6.19 -5.37
C GLY A 156 6.32 6.54 -3.88
N SER A 157 7.01 7.65 -3.55
CA SER A 157 7.30 8.02 -2.17
C SER A 157 7.36 9.54 -1.97
N LEU A 158 7.06 9.98 -0.74
CA LEU A 158 7.36 11.34 -0.26
C LEU A 158 8.85 11.56 0.02
N ILE A 159 9.65 10.48 0.09
CA ILE A 159 11.08 10.56 0.35
C ILE A 159 11.85 10.31 -0.95
N ALA A 160 12.30 11.40 -1.57
CA ALA A 160 12.98 11.37 -2.87
C ALA A 160 14.19 10.43 -2.89
N THR A 161 14.98 10.37 -1.82
CA THR A 161 16.16 9.49 -1.73
C THR A 161 15.78 8.01 -1.83
N ARG A 162 14.74 7.57 -1.15
CA ARG A 162 14.23 6.19 -1.22
C ARG A 162 13.63 5.87 -2.59
N ALA A 163 12.85 6.79 -3.14
CA ALA A 163 12.31 6.66 -4.48
C ALA A 163 13.41 6.57 -5.55
N ILE A 164 14.57 7.20 -5.32
CA ILE A 164 15.73 7.18 -6.23
C ILE A 164 16.50 5.85 -6.13
N ASP A 165 16.63 5.27 -4.94
CA ASP A 165 17.42 4.06 -4.70
C ASP A 165 16.71 2.76 -5.08
N SER A 166 15.41 2.80 -5.38
CA SER A 166 14.68 1.62 -5.83
C SER A 166 15.24 1.12 -7.19
N LEU A 167 15.18 -0.19 -7.42
CA LEU A 167 15.57 -0.82 -8.71
C LEU A 167 14.92 -0.14 -9.93
N HIS A 168 13.78 0.53 -9.72
CA HIS A 168 13.01 1.22 -10.74
C HIS A 168 13.59 2.62 -11.09
N SER A 169 14.36 3.23 -10.18
CA SER A 169 15.06 4.50 -10.47
C SER A 169 16.03 4.40 -11.64
N ALA A 170 16.62 3.21 -11.82
CA ALA A 170 17.53 2.93 -12.95
C ALA A 170 16.84 3.07 -14.32
N TYR A 171 15.51 3.13 -14.37
CA TYR A 171 14.77 3.24 -15.63
C TYR A 171 14.41 4.67 -16.01
N GLY A 172 14.71 5.68 -15.19
CA GLY A 172 14.49 7.10 -15.52
C GLY A 172 13.03 7.45 -15.82
N MET A 173 12.08 6.76 -15.17
CA MET A 173 10.64 6.97 -15.33
C MET A 173 10.01 7.51 -14.03
N LYS A 174 10.66 8.49 -13.42
CA LYS A 174 10.19 9.15 -12.20
C LYS A 174 10.05 10.65 -12.44
N ASP A 175 8.96 11.19 -11.93
CA ASP A 175 8.68 12.63 -11.91
C ASP A 175 8.27 13.03 -10.50
N ALA A 176 8.60 14.26 -10.11
CA ALA A 176 8.13 14.85 -8.86
C ALA A 176 6.87 15.67 -9.13
N VAL A 177 5.84 15.45 -8.32
CA VAL A 177 4.57 16.18 -8.41
C VAL A 177 4.18 16.75 -7.05
N ALA A 178 3.42 17.85 -7.06
CA ALA A 178 2.82 18.36 -5.83
C ALA A 178 1.66 17.46 -5.40
N CYS A 179 1.68 17.02 -4.14
CA CYS A 179 0.70 16.12 -3.58
C CYS A 179 0.10 16.71 -2.29
N PRO A 180 -1.23 16.76 -2.12
CA PRO A 180 -1.86 17.11 -0.86
C PRO A 180 -1.46 16.11 0.24
N THR A 181 -1.28 16.61 1.47
CA THR A 181 -0.96 15.79 2.64
C THR A 181 -1.98 15.98 3.75
N ILE A 182 -2.20 14.91 4.53
CA ILE A 182 -3.09 14.88 5.68
C ILE A 182 -2.43 14.18 6.86
N CYS A 183 -2.80 14.56 8.09
CA CYS A 183 -2.39 13.86 9.30
C CYS A 183 -3.40 12.78 9.68
N LEU A 184 -2.91 11.62 10.10
CA LEU A 184 -3.74 10.50 10.55
C LEU A 184 -4.54 10.85 11.81
N ASP A 185 -4.02 11.74 12.66
CA ASP A 185 -4.69 12.24 13.86
C ASP A 185 -6.06 12.88 13.57
N ALA A 186 -6.30 13.36 12.34
CA ALA A 186 -7.61 13.88 11.93
C ALA A 186 -8.75 12.82 11.98
N TYR A 187 -8.39 11.54 11.95
CA TYR A 187 -9.35 10.42 11.97
C TYR A 187 -9.54 9.81 13.36
N THR A 188 -8.83 10.29 14.39
CA THR A 188 -8.86 9.71 15.73
C THR A 188 -10.29 9.63 16.29
N ASP A 189 -11.02 10.75 16.28
CA ASP A 189 -12.37 10.80 16.86
C ASP A 189 -13.37 9.91 16.11
N TYR A 190 -13.20 9.75 14.79
CA TYR A 190 -14.02 8.83 14.00
C TYR A 190 -13.74 7.36 14.32
N CYS A 191 -12.50 7.02 14.65
CA CYS A 191 -12.02 5.64 14.80
C CYS A 191 -12.02 5.13 16.24
N ARG A 192 -11.95 6.01 17.27
CA ARG A 192 -11.70 5.69 18.68
C ARG A 192 -12.55 4.57 19.29
N SER A 193 -13.80 4.43 18.89
CA SER A 193 -14.72 3.44 19.47
C SER A 193 -15.02 2.27 18.52
N LYS A 194 -14.17 2.05 17.53
CA LYS A 194 -14.37 1.03 16.51
C LYS A 194 -13.18 0.06 16.47
N MET A 195 -13.44 -1.17 16.04
CA MET A 195 -12.39 -2.10 15.68
C MET A 195 -11.75 -1.66 14.37
N ILE A 196 -10.49 -1.29 14.43
CA ILE A 196 -9.74 -0.73 13.30
C ILE A 196 -8.65 -1.70 12.86
N ALA A 197 -8.57 -1.96 11.55
CA ALA A 197 -7.40 -2.52 10.91
C ALA A 197 -6.75 -1.48 9.99
N LEU A 198 -5.44 -1.54 9.86
CA LEU A 198 -4.63 -0.57 9.12
C LEU A 198 -3.55 -1.29 8.31
N LYS A 199 -3.38 -0.94 7.04
CA LYS A 199 -2.18 -1.27 6.24
C LYS A 199 -1.37 0.01 6.01
N ILE A 200 -0.08 -0.07 6.22
CA ILE A 200 0.88 1.01 5.88
C ILE A 200 1.89 0.42 4.91
N ASP A 201 1.98 1.03 3.72
CA ASP A 201 2.92 0.66 2.67
C ASP A 201 3.18 1.90 1.83
N VAL A 202 4.16 2.69 2.23
CA VAL A 202 4.41 4.04 1.71
C VAL A 202 5.84 4.23 1.20
N GLU A 203 6.52 3.09 0.94
CA GLU A 203 7.81 3.03 0.27
C GLU A 203 8.88 3.93 0.91
N GLY A 204 9.03 3.79 2.25
CA GLY A 204 10.05 4.46 3.04
C GLY A 204 9.60 5.76 3.74
N ALA A 205 8.33 6.15 3.61
CA ALA A 205 7.76 7.30 4.31
C ALA A 205 7.03 6.93 5.61
N GLU A 206 7.26 5.73 6.16
CA GLU A 206 6.56 5.19 7.33
C GLU A 206 6.71 6.10 8.55
N GLU A 207 7.90 6.68 8.77
CA GLU A 207 8.13 7.62 9.88
C GLU A 207 7.21 8.84 9.81
N LEU A 208 6.93 9.36 8.60
CA LEU A 208 6.01 10.48 8.42
C LEU A 208 4.56 10.09 8.78
N VAL A 209 4.16 8.84 8.45
CA VAL A 209 2.86 8.30 8.85
C VAL A 209 2.78 8.18 10.36
N PHE A 210 3.78 7.63 11.00
CA PHE A 210 3.83 7.49 12.46
C PHE A 210 3.83 8.83 13.19
N GLN A 211 4.55 9.83 12.68
CA GLN A 211 4.53 11.18 13.22
C GLN A 211 3.16 11.85 13.09
N SER A 212 2.44 11.57 11.98
CA SER A 212 1.12 12.14 11.70
C SER A 212 0.01 11.61 12.61
N GLY A 213 0.22 10.48 13.25
CA GLY A 213 -0.78 9.71 13.99
C GLY A 213 -0.42 9.45 15.45
N ARG A 214 0.38 10.28 16.11
CA ARG A 214 0.79 10.06 17.51
C ARG A 214 -0.38 9.93 18.46
N ARG A 215 -1.43 10.74 18.27
CA ARG A 215 -2.68 10.64 19.03
C ARG A 215 -3.50 9.42 18.57
N PHE A 216 -3.61 9.22 17.26
CA PHE A 216 -4.36 8.10 16.67
C PHE A 216 -3.87 6.75 17.20
N PHE A 217 -2.59 6.48 17.13
CA PHE A 217 -2.04 5.20 17.56
C PHE A 217 -2.18 4.95 19.07
N ARG A 218 -2.19 6.01 19.90
CA ARG A 218 -2.40 5.90 21.36
C ARG A 218 -3.84 5.68 21.77
N GLU A 219 -4.79 6.30 21.05
CA GLU A 219 -6.20 6.32 21.45
C GLU A 219 -7.06 5.29 20.70
N VAL A 220 -6.67 4.93 19.47
CA VAL A 220 -7.41 4.00 18.61
C VAL A 220 -6.87 2.58 18.74
N LEU A 221 -5.56 2.40 18.93
CA LEU A 221 -4.87 1.11 19.05
C LEU A 221 -5.24 0.14 17.92
N PRO A 222 -5.03 0.49 16.65
CA PRO A 222 -5.45 -0.35 15.53
C PRO A 222 -4.59 -1.61 15.41
N TRP A 223 -5.15 -2.68 14.89
CA TRP A 223 -4.38 -3.79 14.32
C TRP A 223 -3.71 -3.35 13.04
N MET A 224 -2.42 -3.66 12.84
CA MET A 224 -1.69 -3.13 11.70
C MET A 224 -0.88 -4.20 10.96
N ILE A 225 -0.85 -4.07 9.62
CA ILE A 225 0.21 -4.64 8.79
C ILE A 225 1.00 -3.48 8.21
N VAL A 226 2.30 -3.52 8.45
CA VAL A 226 3.20 -2.43 8.07
C VAL A 226 4.35 -2.99 7.25
N GLU A 227 4.60 -2.43 6.06
CA GLU A 227 5.88 -2.60 5.38
C GLU A 227 6.82 -1.49 5.89
N CYS A 228 7.92 -1.87 6.53
CA CYS A 228 8.88 -0.94 7.14
C CYS A 228 10.30 -1.40 6.88
N PHE A 229 11.06 -0.61 6.11
CA PHE A 229 12.44 -0.94 5.78
C PHE A 229 13.43 -0.60 6.90
N GLU A 230 13.03 0.21 7.88
CA GLU A 230 13.81 0.61 9.04
C GLU A 230 13.09 0.21 10.33
N PRO A 231 13.23 -1.04 10.82
CA PRO A 231 12.45 -1.57 11.94
C PRO A 231 12.52 -0.71 13.22
N ARG A 232 13.60 0.04 13.41
CA ARG A 232 13.72 0.98 14.57
C ARG A 232 12.62 2.05 14.60
N GLN A 233 11.99 2.34 13.46
CA GLN A 233 10.84 3.25 13.41
C GLN A 233 9.62 2.69 14.14
N LEU A 234 9.61 1.39 14.43
CA LEU A 234 8.53 0.71 15.16
C LEU A 234 8.77 0.72 16.70
N ASP A 235 9.97 1.07 17.19
CA ASP A 235 10.34 0.95 18.60
C ASP A 235 9.37 1.70 19.53
N TRP A 236 8.92 2.89 19.13
CA TRP A 236 7.97 3.66 19.93
C TRP A 236 6.56 3.03 19.98
N LEU A 237 6.16 2.21 19.00
CA LEU A 237 4.92 1.43 19.06
C LEU A 237 5.07 0.27 20.04
N ALA A 238 6.25 -0.36 20.10
CA ALA A 238 6.56 -1.32 21.16
C ALA A 238 6.49 -0.69 22.56
N GLU A 239 6.95 0.56 22.72
CA GLU A 239 6.79 1.33 23.97
C GLU A 239 5.32 1.60 24.33
N LEU A 240 4.43 1.68 23.35
CA LEU A 240 2.98 1.76 23.55
C LEU A 240 2.32 0.40 23.87
N GLY A 241 3.11 -0.69 23.93
CA GLY A 241 2.64 -2.03 24.24
C GLY A 241 2.24 -2.88 23.02
N TYR A 242 2.54 -2.44 21.79
CA TYR A 242 2.31 -3.28 20.62
C TYR A 242 3.25 -4.47 20.60
N GLU A 243 2.71 -5.65 20.30
CA GLU A 243 3.50 -6.82 19.92
C GLU A 243 3.83 -6.72 18.42
N ILE A 244 5.10 -6.87 18.06
CA ILE A 244 5.60 -6.70 16.68
C ILE A 244 6.13 -8.03 16.16
N GLU A 245 5.40 -8.65 15.23
CA GLU A 245 5.73 -9.94 14.61
C GLU A 245 6.24 -9.72 13.18
N PRO A 246 7.49 -10.10 12.82
CA PRO A 246 7.93 -10.07 11.44
C PRO A 246 7.22 -11.16 10.63
N LEU A 247 6.68 -10.80 9.47
CA LEU A 247 5.92 -11.72 8.61
C LEU A 247 6.75 -12.34 7.50
N ASP A 248 7.75 -11.61 7.02
CA ASP A 248 8.63 -12.06 5.94
C ASP A 248 10.01 -11.35 5.97
N GLU A 249 10.88 -11.71 5.04
CA GLU A 249 12.20 -11.10 4.88
C GLU A 249 12.16 -9.76 4.11
N ASN A 250 11.00 -9.28 3.70
CA ASN A 250 10.84 -8.06 2.90
C ASN A 250 10.50 -6.83 3.76
N GLY A 251 10.43 -6.97 5.08
CA GLY A 251 10.13 -5.88 6.00
C GLY A 251 8.64 -5.73 6.30
N ASN A 252 7.84 -6.76 6.09
CA ASN A 252 6.45 -6.76 6.53
C ASN A 252 6.33 -7.23 7.99
N PHE A 253 5.54 -6.50 8.77
CA PHE A 253 5.27 -6.77 10.19
C PHE A 253 3.78 -6.77 10.47
N LEU A 254 3.35 -7.67 11.36
CA LEU A 254 2.06 -7.58 12.03
C LEU A 254 2.26 -6.90 13.38
N LEU A 255 1.47 -5.88 13.66
CA LEU A 255 1.44 -5.20 14.94
C LEU A 255 0.10 -5.46 15.61
N THR A 256 0.17 -6.16 16.74
CA THR A 256 -0.98 -6.46 17.60
C THR A 256 -1.06 -5.40 18.69
N PRO A 257 -2.18 -4.68 18.83
CA PRO A 257 -2.33 -3.68 19.87
C PRO A 257 -2.32 -4.32 21.27
N PRO A 258 -1.91 -3.57 22.31
CA PRO A 258 -2.03 -4.05 23.68
C PRO A 258 -3.49 -4.40 24.00
N SER A 259 -3.70 -5.44 24.80
CA SER A 259 -5.01 -5.73 25.37
C SER A 259 -5.45 -4.48 26.13
N ASN A 260 -6.64 -3.95 25.85
CA ASN A 260 -7.17 -2.85 26.66
C ASN A 260 -7.08 -3.26 28.14
N PRO A 261 -6.42 -2.49 28.97
CA PRO A 261 -6.66 -2.66 30.41
C PRO A 261 -8.10 -2.24 30.65
N ASP A 262 -8.91 -3.21 31.14
CA ASP A 262 -10.27 -2.99 31.62
C ASP A 262 -10.38 -1.79 32.59
#